data_9fef3983ce17e584ad2dbe70b581f710
#
_entry.id   9fef3983ce17e584ad2dbe70b581f710
#
_cell.length_a   1.000
_cell.length_b   1.000
_cell.length_c   1.000
_cell.angle_alpha   90.00
_cell.angle_beta   90.00
_cell.angle_gamma   90.00
#
_symmetry.space_group_name_H-M   'P 1'
#
loop_
_entity.id
_entity.type
_entity.pdbx_description
1 polymer ?
#
loop_
_entity_poly.entity_id
_entity_poly.type
_entity_poly.pdbx_seq_one_letter_code
_entity_poly.pdbx_strand_id
1 'polypeptide(L)'
;MTSRNQKPGRSSHTSRNLLAIIGLVFIIGAFAFMAKNHSFSPSQLLKSEKTSQTSKKANQEQVTKSEKKAKISWEKQDKAVKVPILMYHAIHVMDPSESASANLIVSPDTFESHIKALKEQGYYFLTPEEAYKVLSENVLPNGNKKIVWLTFDDGDADFVNAATIMKKYGAVGTNNVITSYADKDGFLTSDKIKELAKEGMSFQSHTVNHPDLSTQSDDSQNTEIGESKSWLDRLLGQDTIALAYPSGRYNDSSQKLAEKAGYKMAVTTNEGLASADNGLYALNRVRILPTTTGDDLINTIAW
;
A
#
# COMPACT_ATOMS: atom_id res chain seq x y z
N MET A 1 9.74 57.75 -43.69
CA MET A 1 9.40 58.89 -42.82
C MET A 1 9.29 58.38 -41.41
N THR A 2 10.29 58.63 -40.63
CA THR A 2 10.38 59.14 -39.25
C THR A 2 9.71 58.25 -38.20
N SER A 3 10.49 57.47 -37.46
CA SER A 3 11.22 57.83 -36.25
C SER A 3 10.34 58.03 -35.02
N ARG A 4 10.46 57.17 -34.01
CA ARG A 4 11.01 57.55 -32.71
C ARG A 4 11.08 56.41 -31.67
N ASN A 5 12.28 56.17 -31.28
CA ASN A 5 12.72 55.57 -29.99
C ASN A 5 12.02 56.16 -28.77
N GLN A 6 11.74 55.31 -27.78
CA GLN A 6 11.97 55.68 -26.38
C GLN A 6 12.11 54.44 -25.47
N LYS A 7 13.31 54.23 -24.93
CA LYS A 7 13.64 53.70 -23.59
C LYS A 7 13.76 54.91 -22.67
N PRO A 8 13.92 54.80 -21.37
CA PRO A 8 13.89 53.70 -20.37
C PRO A 8 13.17 54.09 -19.07
N GLY A 9 13.06 53.15 -18.15
CA GLY A 9 12.72 53.43 -16.77
C GLY A 9 13.21 52.33 -15.83
N ARG A 10 14.45 52.53 -15.38
CA ARG A 10 15.08 51.75 -14.30
C ARG A 10 14.67 52.42 -12.97
N SER A 11 14.04 51.67 -12.07
CA SER A 11 13.87 52.08 -10.67
C SER A 11 14.27 50.94 -9.76
N SER A 12 15.39 51.16 -9.11
CA SER A 12 15.91 50.42 -7.96
C SER A 12 15.12 50.79 -6.71
N HIS A 13 14.70 49.79 -5.95
CA HIS A 13 14.55 49.94 -4.51
C HIS A 13 15.16 48.77 -3.78
N THR A 14 16.33 49.08 -3.23
CA THR A 14 17.05 48.41 -2.16
C THR A 14 16.34 48.53 -0.83
N SER A 15 16.63 47.55 0.04
CA SER A 15 16.56 47.55 1.50
C SER A 15 15.17 47.29 2.11
N ARG A 16 15.01 46.25 2.96
CA ARG A 16 15.59 46.20 4.31
C ARG A 16 15.49 44.81 4.91
N ASN A 17 16.64 44.21 5.15
CA ASN A 17 16.80 43.26 6.24
C ASN A 17 16.54 44.00 7.56
N LEU A 18 15.73 43.44 8.46
CA LEU A 18 15.98 43.55 9.89
C LEU A 18 15.10 42.58 10.69
N LEU A 19 15.75 41.65 11.40
CA LEU A 19 15.44 41.15 12.74
C LEU A 19 14.13 40.39 12.99
N ALA A 20 14.29 39.08 13.24
CA ALA A 20 13.75 38.44 14.44
C ALA A 20 14.60 37.22 14.82
N ILE A 21 15.76 37.48 15.41
CA ILE A 21 16.42 36.59 16.36
C ILE A 21 15.89 37.01 17.72
N ILE A 22 14.96 36.32 18.34
CA ILE A 22 14.65 36.21 19.78
C ILE A 22 13.62 35.09 19.92
N GLY A 23 14.04 33.95 20.49
CA GLY A 23 13.10 32.90 20.84
C GLY A 23 13.74 31.55 21.18
N LEU A 24 15.01 31.53 21.56
CA LEU A 24 15.67 30.32 22.02
C LEU A 24 16.36 30.54 23.37
N VAL A 25 15.60 30.71 24.44
CA VAL A 25 16.01 30.45 25.83
C VAL A 25 14.71 30.37 26.63
N PHE A 26 14.31 29.22 27.06
CA PHE A 26 13.51 28.89 28.25
C PHE A 26 12.88 27.49 28.06
N ILE A 27 13.65 26.43 28.17
CA ILE A 27 13.25 25.14 28.70
C ILE A 27 14.54 24.33 29.01
N ILE A 28 15.35 24.84 29.95
CA ILE A 28 16.31 24.06 30.73
C ILE A 28 16.17 24.56 32.18
N GLY A 29 15.22 23.98 32.91
CA GLY A 29 15.00 24.40 34.28
C GLY A 29 13.90 23.70 35.05
N ALA A 30 13.66 22.39 34.77
CA ALA A 30 12.69 21.63 35.56
C ALA A 30 13.06 20.14 35.77
N PHE A 31 14.35 19.82 35.86
CA PHE A 31 14.80 18.45 36.18
C PHE A 31 15.91 18.41 37.25
N ALA A 32 15.87 19.33 38.22
CA ALA A 32 16.82 19.33 39.31
C ALA A 32 16.16 19.68 40.66
N PHE A 33 14.99 19.07 40.99
CA PHE A 33 14.40 19.26 42.29
C PHE A 33 13.56 18.09 42.77
N MET A 34 14.09 16.84 42.70
CA MET A 34 13.58 15.69 43.45
C MET A 34 14.63 14.59 43.57
N ALA A 35 15.76 14.93 44.19
CA ALA A 35 16.74 13.96 44.68
C ALA A 35 17.31 14.40 45.99
N LYS A 36 16.48 14.51 47.01
CA LYS A 36 16.94 14.52 48.40
C LYS A 36 15.84 13.96 49.32
N ASN A 37 16.23 12.96 50.08
CA ASN A 37 15.55 12.27 51.15
C ASN A 37 14.85 10.97 50.76
N HIS A 38 15.64 9.87 50.80
CA HIS A 38 15.43 8.78 51.73
C HIS A 38 16.61 7.81 51.60
N SER A 39 17.54 7.94 52.53
CA SER A 39 18.52 6.92 52.90
C SER A 39 17.79 5.72 53.51
N PHE A 40 18.00 4.52 52.94
CA PHE A 40 17.74 3.26 53.65
C PHE A 40 18.97 2.37 53.52
N SER A 41 19.52 2.05 54.67
CA SER A 41 20.70 1.24 54.91
C SER A 41 20.36 -0.26 54.78
N PRO A 42 21.27 -1.11 54.28
CA PRO A 42 21.04 -2.55 54.21
C PRO A 42 21.65 -3.26 55.41
N SER A 43 20.82 -3.87 56.20
CA SER A 43 21.23 -5.01 57.02
C SER A 43 20.03 -5.53 57.81
N GLN A 44 19.60 -6.71 57.53
CA GLN A 44 19.45 -7.83 58.48
C GLN A 44 19.09 -9.10 57.72
N LEU A 45 20.02 -10.01 57.84
CA LEU A 45 19.94 -11.39 57.42
C LEU A 45 19.19 -12.25 58.44
N LEU A 46 18.50 -13.28 57.93
CA LEU A 46 18.31 -14.61 58.49
C LEU A 46 17.43 -14.80 59.75
N LYS A 47 16.34 -15.54 59.58
CA LYS A 47 16.14 -16.94 60.06
C LYS A 47 14.67 -17.37 59.92
N SER A 48 14.52 -18.50 59.19
CA SER A 48 13.85 -19.76 59.56
C SER A 48 12.40 -19.63 60.11
N GLU A 49 11.39 -20.37 59.65
CA GLU A 49 11.27 -21.82 59.59
C GLU A 49 9.98 -22.22 58.88
N LYS A 50 9.97 -23.42 58.39
CA LYS A 50 8.88 -24.21 57.82
C LYS A 50 7.55 -24.13 58.57
N THR A 51 6.41 -24.13 57.88
CA THR A 51 5.41 -25.21 57.98
C THR A 51 4.27 -25.04 56.95
N SER A 52 4.03 -26.14 56.22
CA SER A 52 2.82 -26.73 55.62
C SER A 52 1.90 -25.91 54.72
N GLN A 53 1.93 -26.35 53.47
CA GLN A 53 0.84 -26.75 52.58
C GLN A 53 -0.60 -26.33 52.96
N THR A 54 -1.26 -25.58 52.05
CA THR A 54 -2.41 -26.11 51.28
C THR A 54 -2.83 -25.10 50.20
N SER A 55 -2.73 -25.57 48.98
CA SER A 55 -3.51 -25.31 47.77
C SER A 55 -4.36 -24.03 47.67
N LYS A 56 -4.00 -23.18 46.69
CA LYS A 56 -4.92 -22.70 45.66
C LYS A 56 -4.12 -22.35 44.41
N LYS A 57 -4.07 -23.27 43.43
CA LYS A 57 -3.74 -22.98 42.06
C LYS A 57 -4.79 -22.01 41.51
N ALA A 58 -4.45 -20.76 41.32
CA ALA A 58 -5.16 -19.89 40.44
C ALA A 58 -4.41 -19.96 39.11
N ASN A 59 -5.04 -20.58 38.11
CA ASN A 59 -4.64 -20.67 36.72
C ASN A 59 -4.44 -19.27 36.18
N GLN A 60 -3.21 -18.87 35.91
CA GLN A 60 -2.89 -17.91 34.89
C GLN A 60 -2.63 -18.72 33.62
N GLU A 61 -3.69 -19.11 32.93
CA GLU A 61 -3.63 -19.49 31.54
C GLU A 61 -3.39 -18.21 30.72
N GLN A 62 -2.14 -17.96 30.45
CA GLN A 62 -1.71 -17.07 29.41
C GLN A 62 -2.08 -17.74 28.08
N VAL A 63 -3.24 -17.38 27.52
CA VAL A 63 -3.70 -17.84 26.22
C VAL A 63 -2.80 -17.20 25.16
N THR A 64 -1.68 -17.84 24.87
CA THR A 64 -0.98 -17.66 23.61
C THR A 64 -1.74 -18.45 22.54
N LYS A 65 -2.84 -17.90 22.05
CA LYS A 65 -3.49 -18.39 20.86
C LYS A 65 -2.68 -17.92 19.64
N SER A 66 -1.63 -18.64 19.33
CA SER A 66 -1.10 -18.71 17.99
C SER A 66 -2.18 -19.43 17.15
N GLU A 67 -3.04 -18.67 16.49
CA GLU A 67 -3.91 -19.25 15.48
C GLU A 67 -3.01 -19.83 14.39
N LYS A 68 -2.85 -21.14 14.35
CA LYS A 68 -2.29 -21.85 13.21
C LYS A 68 -3.16 -21.48 12.02
N LYS A 69 -2.66 -20.59 11.13
CA LYS A 69 -3.28 -20.35 9.82
C LYS A 69 -3.53 -21.72 9.20
N ALA A 70 -4.79 -22.07 8.99
CA ALA A 70 -5.15 -23.34 8.36
C ALA A 70 -4.40 -23.44 7.03
N LYS A 71 -3.79 -24.60 6.76
CA LYS A 71 -3.02 -24.81 5.53
C LYS A 71 -4.01 -24.76 4.34
N ILE A 72 -3.84 -23.78 3.46
CA ILE A 72 -4.66 -23.64 2.24
C ILE A 72 -4.32 -24.80 1.31
N SER A 73 -5.35 -25.53 0.84
CA SER A 73 -5.24 -26.46 -0.30
C SER A 73 -5.49 -25.69 -1.60
N TRP A 74 -4.72 -26.02 -2.64
CA TRP A 74 -4.89 -25.43 -3.96
C TRP A 74 -5.48 -26.46 -4.91
N GLU A 75 -6.69 -26.18 -5.39
CA GLU A 75 -7.47 -27.13 -6.16
C GLU A 75 -7.51 -26.72 -7.64
N LYS A 76 -7.03 -27.64 -8.50
CA LYS A 76 -7.01 -27.44 -9.96
C LYS A 76 -8.43 -27.29 -10.48
N GLN A 77 -8.62 -26.41 -11.46
CA GLN A 77 -9.90 -26.16 -12.11
C GLN A 77 -9.87 -26.60 -13.57
N ASP A 78 -10.99 -27.13 -14.07
CA ASP A 78 -11.14 -27.55 -15.47
C ASP A 78 -11.37 -26.36 -16.41
N LYS A 79 -12.02 -25.30 -15.92
CA LYS A 79 -12.28 -24.07 -16.67
C LYS A 79 -11.31 -22.99 -16.21
N ALA A 80 -10.97 -22.05 -17.11
CA ALA A 80 -10.12 -20.93 -16.78
C ALA A 80 -10.71 -20.13 -15.60
N VAL A 81 -9.91 -19.98 -14.54
CA VAL A 81 -10.27 -19.20 -13.36
C VAL A 81 -10.28 -17.73 -13.75
N LYS A 82 -11.27 -17.00 -13.27
CA LYS A 82 -11.34 -15.55 -13.39
C LYS A 82 -11.02 -14.91 -12.06
N VAL A 83 -10.16 -13.90 -12.08
CA VAL A 83 -9.72 -13.17 -10.89
C VAL A 83 -10.22 -11.74 -11.00
N PRO A 84 -11.17 -11.32 -10.15
CA PRO A 84 -11.46 -9.91 -9.97
C PRO A 84 -10.24 -9.22 -9.37
N ILE A 85 -9.59 -8.34 -10.14
CA ILE A 85 -8.50 -7.47 -9.69
C ILE A 85 -9.09 -6.07 -9.57
N LEU A 86 -9.34 -5.60 -8.35
CA LEU A 86 -9.99 -4.30 -8.12
C LEU A 86 -8.95 -3.19 -8.18
N MET A 87 -9.24 -2.15 -8.96
CA MET A 87 -8.35 -1.00 -9.15
C MET A 87 -8.90 0.21 -8.40
N TYR A 88 -8.28 0.52 -7.27
CA TYR A 88 -8.44 1.74 -6.48
C TYR A 88 -7.24 2.67 -6.70
N HIS A 89 -7.33 3.88 -6.19
CA HIS A 89 -6.23 4.84 -6.05
C HIS A 89 -6.32 5.46 -4.64
N ALA A 90 -6.77 6.69 -4.51
CA ALA A 90 -6.87 7.41 -3.24
C ALA A 90 -8.07 6.98 -2.39
N ILE A 91 -7.86 6.88 -1.05
CA ILE A 91 -8.91 6.54 -0.07
C ILE A 91 -9.01 7.63 0.99
N HIS A 92 -9.72 8.71 0.65
CA HIS A 92 -10.00 9.82 1.57
C HIS A 92 -11.36 10.49 1.24
N VAL A 93 -11.79 11.43 2.06
CA VAL A 93 -12.93 12.27 1.74
C VAL A 93 -12.48 13.34 0.76
N MET A 94 -13.01 13.33 -0.45
CA MET A 94 -12.61 14.25 -1.53
C MET A 94 -12.80 15.72 -1.12
N ASP A 95 -11.74 16.51 -1.28
CA ASP A 95 -11.84 17.97 -1.19
C ASP A 95 -12.42 18.54 -2.50
N PRO A 96 -13.25 19.60 -2.45
CA PRO A 96 -13.80 20.22 -3.66
C PRO A 96 -12.74 20.66 -4.70
N SER A 97 -11.52 20.97 -4.26
CA SER A 97 -10.40 21.31 -5.16
C SER A 97 -9.87 20.12 -5.99
N GLU A 98 -10.19 18.89 -5.58
CA GLU A 98 -9.77 17.64 -6.24
C GLU A 98 -10.75 17.14 -7.30
N SER A 99 -11.73 17.97 -7.68
CA SER A 99 -12.80 17.59 -8.63
C SER A 99 -12.30 17.03 -9.96
N ALA A 100 -11.10 17.41 -10.41
CA ALA A 100 -10.46 16.87 -11.61
C ALA A 100 -10.08 15.38 -11.47
N SER A 101 -9.81 14.91 -10.25
CA SER A 101 -9.43 13.54 -9.92
C SER A 101 -10.55 12.75 -9.23
N ALA A 102 -11.78 13.29 -9.23
CA ALA A 102 -12.92 12.72 -8.49
C ALA A 102 -13.13 11.21 -8.73
N ASN A 103 -12.89 10.73 -9.96
CA ASN A 103 -13.06 9.31 -10.31
C ASN A 103 -11.96 8.37 -9.75
N LEU A 104 -10.94 8.92 -9.10
CA LEU A 104 -9.84 8.18 -8.47
C LEU A 104 -9.96 8.13 -6.95
N ILE A 105 -10.88 8.93 -6.36
CA ILE A 105 -11.01 9.11 -4.91
C ILE A 105 -12.25 8.38 -4.41
N VAL A 106 -12.06 7.37 -3.57
CA VAL A 106 -13.14 6.65 -2.89
C VAL A 106 -13.12 7.01 -1.41
N SER A 107 -14.26 7.41 -0.85
CA SER A 107 -14.31 7.76 0.57
C SER A 107 -14.02 6.53 1.46
N PRO A 108 -13.44 6.71 2.65
CA PRO A 108 -13.22 5.62 3.60
C PRO A 108 -14.49 4.82 3.91
N ASP A 109 -15.63 5.49 4.09
CA ASP A 109 -16.91 4.84 4.37
C ASP A 109 -17.37 3.95 3.19
N THR A 110 -17.24 4.45 1.95
CA THR A 110 -17.54 3.68 0.74
C THR A 110 -16.60 2.48 0.63
N PHE A 111 -15.30 2.69 0.82
CA PHE A 111 -14.33 1.60 0.80
C PHE A 111 -14.60 0.57 1.89
N GLU A 112 -14.92 0.99 3.10
CA GLU A 112 -15.29 0.08 4.19
C GLU A 112 -16.53 -0.76 3.83
N SER A 113 -17.52 -0.17 3.17
CA SER A 113 -18.71 -0.91 2.70
C SER A 113 -18.36 -1.99 1.68
N HIS A 114 -17.38 -1.75 0.78
CA HIS A 114 -16.86 -2.75 -0.16
C HIS A 114 -16.19 -3.91 0.55
N ILE A 115 -15.27 -3.62 1.48
CA ILE A 115 -14.55 -4.66 2.22
C ILE A 115 -15.50 -5.49 3.06
N LYS A 116 -16.50 -4.85 3.69
CA LYS A 116 -17.55 -5.53 4.45
C LYS A 116 -18.36 -6.46 3.57
N ALA A 117 -18.86 -5.99 2.41
CA ALA A 117 -19.62 -6.80 1.47
C ALA A 117 -18.82 -8.01 0.97
N LEU A 118 -17.55 -7.83 0.59
CA LEU A 118 -16.66 -8.92 0.19
C LEU A 118 -16.49 -9.94 1.31
N LYS A 119 -16.26 -9.47 2.54
CA LYS A 119 -16.08 -10.35 3.71
C LYS A 119 -17.34 -11.15 4.04
N GLU A 120 -18.51 -10.50 4.06
CA GLU A 120 -19.80 -11.12 4.34
C GLU A 120 -20.19 -12.14 3.27
N GLN A 121 -19.78 -11.91 2.02
CA GLN A 121 -19.98 -12.85 0.92
C GLN A 121 -18.94 -14.01 0.91
N GLY A 122 -17.95 -14.01 1.81
CA GLY A 122 -16.96 -15.07 1.92
C GLY A 122 -15.85 -15.02 0.89
N TYR A 123 -15.53 -13.82 0.37
CA TYR A 123 -14.39 -13.65 -0.53
C TYR A 123 -13.06 -13.87 0.18
N TYR A 124 -12.14 -14.55 -0.50
CA TYR A 124 -10.75 -14.71 -0.11
C TYR A 124 -9.91 -13.61 -0.76
N PHE A 125 -9.17 -12.86 0.05
CA PHE A 125 -8.32 -11.78 -0.42
C PHE A 125 -6.94 -12.33 -0.80
N LEU A 126 -6.59 -12.22 -2.08
CA LEU A 126 -5.34 -12.73 -2.63
C LEU A 126 -4.18 -11.78 -2.38
N THR A 127 -3.01 -12.33 -2.04
CA THR A 127 -1.73 -11.62 -2.22
C THR A 127 -1.30 -11.65 -3.70
N PRO A 128 -0.29 -10.86 -4.11
CA PRO A 128 0.24 -10.95 -5.48
C PRO A 128 0.70 -12.36 -5.85
N GLU A 129 1.39 -13.06 -4.92
CA GLU A 129 1.87 -14.42 -5.13
C GLU A 129 0.73 -15.41 -5.31
N GLU A 130 -0.33 -15.25 -4.51
CA GLU A 130 -1.53 -16.09 -4.63
C GLU A 130 -2.30 -15.81 -5.92
N ALA A 131 -2.42 -14.52 -6.32
CA ALA A 131 -3.02 -14.14 -7.60
C ALA A 131 -2.23 -14.72 -8.78
N TYR A 132 -0.90 -14.63 -8.75
CA TYR A 132 -0.05 -15.27 -9.74
C TYR A 132 -0.25 -16.78 -9.80
N LYS A 133 -0.28 -17.44 -8.64
CA LYS A 133 -0.53 -18.89 -8.55
C LYS A 133 -1.87 -19.27 -9.15
N VAL A 134 -2.95 -18.56 -8.80
CA VAL A 134 -4.28 -18.78 -9.36
C VAL A 134 -4.27 -18.69 -10.88
N LEU A 135 -3.66 -17.61 -11.43
CA LEU A 135 -3.64 -17.35 -12.87
C LEU A 135 -2.72 -18.30 -13.64
N SER A 136 -1.53 -18.59 -13.12
CA SER A 136 -0.53 -19.41 -13.82
C SER A 136 -0.78 -20.90 -13.71
N GLU A 137 -1.33 -21.36 -12.57
CA GLU A 137 -1.57 -22.77 -12.32
C GLU A 137 -3.04 -23.17 -12.49
N ASN A 138 -3.95 -22.24 -12.71
CA ASN A 138 -5.40 -22.44 -12.81
C ASN A 138 -5.98 -23.21 -11.60
N VAL A 139 -5.70 -22.69 -10.40
CA VAL A 139 -6.09 -23.30 -9.12
C VAL A 139 -6.89 -22.33 -8.26
N LEU A 140 -7.69 -22.86 -7.33
CA LEU A 140 -8.45 -22.06 -6.37
C LEU A 140 -8.05 -22.43 -4.93
N PRO A 141 -7.98 -21.44 -4.00
CA PRO A 141 -7.74 -21.71 -2.59
C PRO A 141 -8.96 -22.45 -1.99
N ASN A 142 -8.76 -23.68 -1.51
CA ASN A 142 -9.82 -24.55 -0.96
C ASN A 142 -11.04 -24.70 -1.87
N GLY A 143 -10.84 -24.65 -3.21
CA GLY A 143 -11.93 -24.69 -4.20
C GLY A 143 -12.84 -23.45 -4.19
N ASN A 144 -12.53 -22.41 -3.42
CA ASN A 144 -13.37 -21.22 -3.29
C ASN A 144 -13.28 -20.33 -4.54
N LYS A 145 -14.40 -20.18 -5.25
CA LYS A 145 -14.50 -19.27 -6.41
C LYS A 145 -14.61 -17.80 -6.03
N LYS A 146 -15.01 -17.51 -4.80
CA LYS A 146 -15.07 -16.13 -4.30
C LYS A 146 -13.68 -15.69 -3.86
N ILE A 147 -12.90 -15.24 -4.83
CA ILE A 147 -11.55 -14.70 -4.68
C ILE A 147 -11.51 -13.26 -5.19
N VAL A 148 -10.62 -12.44 -4.65
CA VAL A 148 -10.43 -11.06 -5.09
C VAL A 148 -9.02 -10.59 -4.79
N TRP A 149 -8.41 -9.82 -5.70
CA TRP A 149 -7.16 -9.12 -5.46
C TRP A 149 -7.41 -7.62 -5.43
N LEU A 150 -7.17 -6.99 -4.27
CA LEU A 150 -7.31 -5.54 -4.07
C LEU A 150 -6.02 -4.86 -4.49
N THR A 151 -6.08 -3.94 -5.46
CA THR A 151 -4.93 -3.14 -5.89
C THR A 151 -5.21 -1.65 -5.74
N PHE A 152 -4.19 -0.89 -5.36
CA PHE A 152 -4.21 0.56 -5.19
C PHE A 152 -3.01 1.13 -5.93
N ASP A 153 -3.24 2.03 -6.87
CA ASP A 153 -2.16 2.61 -7.66
C ASP A 153 -1.61 3.89 -7.01
N ASP A 154 -0.47 4.37 -7.50
CA ASP A 154 0.26 5.62 -7.23
C ASP A 154 1.11 5.67 -5.96
N GLY A 155 0.72 5.04 -4.87
CA GLY A 155 1.49 5.11 -3.61
C GLY A 155 1.13 6.30 -2.74
N ASP A 156 -0.12 6.79 -2.85
CA ASP A 156 -0.63 7.91 -2.06
C ASP A 156 -0.55 7.66 -0.56
N ALA A 157 -0.28 8.72 0.22
CA ALA A 157 -0.13 8.63 1.67
C ALA A 157 -1.41 8.15 2.38
N ASP A 158 -2.57 8.38 1.79
CA ASP A 158 -3.87 7.99 2.32
C ASP A 158 -4.16 6.48 2.21
N PHE A 159 -3.31 5.70 1.53
CA PHE A 159 -3.37 4.23 1.59
C PHE A 159 -3.38 3.70 3.04
N VAL A 160 -2.91 4.47 4.01
CA VAL A 160 -3.02 4.11 5.44
C VAL A 160 -4.47 3.96 5.90
N ASN A 161 -5.42 4.72 5.30
CA ASN A 161 -6.85 4.59 5.57
C ASN A 161 -7.37 3.25 5.07
N ALA A 162 -7.01 2.88 3.83
CA ALA A 162 -7.35 1.57 3.26
C ALA A 162 -6.76 0.43 4.09
N ALA A 163 -5.48 0.51 4.46
CA ALA A 163 -4.81 -0.50 5.26
C ALA A 163 -5.48 -0.70 6.63
N THR A 164 -5.87 0.39 7.29
CA THR A 164 -6.59 0.36 8.58
C THR A 164 -7.92 -0.37 8.45
N ILE A 165 -8.70 -0.06 7.41
CA ILE A 165 -9.99 -0.71 7.14
C ILE A 165 -9.78 -2.19 6.81
N MET A 166 -8.85 -2.51 5.91
CA MET A 166 -8.55 -3.89 5.53
C MET A 166 -8.16 -4.74 6.76
N LYS A 167 -7.31 -4.23 7.64
CA LYS A 167 -6.93 -4.92 8.90
C LYS A 167 -8.13 -5.23 9.78
N LYS A 168 -9.08 -4.31 9.91
CA LYS A 168 -10.31 -4.49 10.71
C LYS A 168 -11.11 -5.73 10.25
N TYR A 169 -11.11 -6.03 8.95
CA TYR A 169 -11.85 -7.15 8.36
C TYR A 169 -10.97 -8.37 8.03
N GLY A 170 -9.69 -8.34 8.36
CA GLY A 170 -8.73 -9.41 8.02
C GLY A 170 -8.52 -9.55 6.52
N ALA A 171 -8.66 -8.45 5.78
CA ALA A 171 -8.34 -8.34 4.37
C ALA A 171 -6.89 -7.89 4.15
N VAL A 172 -6.34 -8.21 2.98
CA VAL A 172 -5.03 -7.74 2.51
C VAL A 172 -5.19 -7.03 1.18
N GLY A 173 -4.25 -6.13 0.87
CA GLY A 173 -4.24 -5.40 -0.40
C GLY A 173 -2.82 -5.11 -0.86
N THR A 174 -2.71 -4.69 -2.10
CA THR A 174 -1.45 -4.40 -2.79
C THR A 174 -1.44 -2.94 -3.21
N ASN A 175 -0.41 -2.19 -2.81
CA ASN A 175 -0.16 -0.86 -3.35
C ASN A 175 0.90 -0.94 -4.44
N ASN A 176 0.61 -0.41 -5.63
CA ASN A 176 1.52 -0.29 -6.74
C ASN A 176 2.18 1.10 -6.67
N VAL A 177 3.48 1.14 -6.32
CA VAL A 177 4.18 2.37 -5.93
C VAL A 177 4.90 2.99 -7.12
N ILE A 178 4.68 4.30 -7.35
CA ILE A 178 5.55 5.14 -8.17
C ILE A 178 6.79 5.44 -7.34
N THR A 179 7.90 4.74 -7.60
CA THR A 179 9.02 4.70 -6.67
C THR A 179 9.75 6.02 -6.47
N SER A 180 9.75 6.92 -7.46
CA SER A 180 10.32 8.25 -7.32
C SER A 180 9.44 9.22 -6.52
N TYR A 181 8.20 8.84 -6.20
CA TYR A 181 7.29 9.65 -5.39
C TYR A 181 7.35 9.29 -3.91
N ALA A 182 7.87 8.12 -3.58
CA ALA A 182 8.12 7.76 -2.19
C ALA A 182 8.94 8.88 -1.47
N ASP A 183 8.57 9.14 -0.22
CA ASP A 183 9.15 10.21 0.62
C ASP A 183 8.84 11.65 0.16
N LYS A 184 7.98 11.86 -0.86
CA LYS A 184 7.47 13.18 -1.23
C LYS A 184 6.16 13.50 -0.51
N ASP A 185 5.83 14.79 -0.43
CA ASP A 185 4.56 15.24 0.15
C ASP A 185 3.37 14.61 -0.62
N GLY A 186 2.40 14.08 0.12
CA GLY A 186 1.23 13.41 -0.43
C GLY A 186 1.41 11.92 -0.72
N PHE A 187 2.62 11.36 -0.61
CA PHE A 187 2.92 9.97 -0.90
C PHE A 187 3.42 9.20 0.33
N LEU A 188 3.36 7.88 0.26
CA LEU A 188 3.90 7.01 1.31
C LEU A 188 5.39 7.22 1.48
N THR A 189 5.83 7.33 2.73
CA THR A 189 7.27 7.31 3.02
C THR A 189 7.81 5.87 2.96
N SER A 190 9.12 5.75 2.66
CA SER A 190 9.83 4.47 2.68
C SER A 190 9.64 3.71 4.00
N ASP A 191 9.60 4.43 5.13
CA ASP A 191 9.38 3.82 6.43
C ASP A 191 7.93 3.38 6.63
N LYS A 192 6.94 4.14 6.12
CA LYS A 192 5.54 3.74 6.16
C LYS A 192 5.28 2.52 5.28
N ILE A 193 5.91 2.42 4.11
CA ILE A 193 5.88 1.23 3.25
C ILE A 193 6.38 -0.01 4.02
N LYS A 194 7.53 0.09 4.70
CA LYS A 194 8.07 -1.00 5.53
C LYS A 194 7.15 -1.39 6.69
N GLU A 195 6.53 -0.40 7.34
CA GLU A 195 5.58 -0.62 8.44
C GLU A 195 4.36 -1.40 7.95
N LEU A 196 3.70 -0.91 6.90
CA LEU A 196 2.51 -1.54 6.35
C LEU A 196 2.79 -2.92 5.75
N ALA A 197 3.98 -3.14 5.18
CA ALA A 197 4.41 -4.46 4.70
C ALA A 197 4.51 -5.47 5.86
N LYS A 198 5.05 -5.08 7.01
CA LYS A 198 5.08 -5.93 8.22
C LYS A 198 3.68 -6.22 8.76
N GLU A 199 2.72 -5.36 8.46
CA GLU A 199 1.32 -5.52 8.84
C GLU A 199 0.52 -6.38 7.84
N GLY A 200 1.15 -6.86 6.77
CA GLY A 200 0.58 -7.78 5.79
C GLY A 200 0.06 -7.13 4.51
N MET A 201 0.30 -5.83 4.29
CA MET A 201 0.05 -5.20 3.00
C MET A 201 1.19 -5.54 2.02
N SER A 202 0.88 -5.67 0.73
CA SER A 202 1.86 -5.93 -0.32
C SER A 202 2.20 -4.64 -1.07
N PHE A 203 3.44 -4.55 -1.56
CA PHE A 203 3.89 -3.42 -2.37
C PHE A 203 4.50 -3.94 -3.65
N GLN A 204 4.00 -3.44 -4.78
CA GLN A 204 4.39 -3.81 -6.12
C GLN A 204 4.71 -2.55 -6.94
N SER A 205 5.15 -2.71 -8.19
CA SER A 205 5.68 -1.60 -8.98
C SER A 205 4.60 -0.84 -9.76
N HIS A 206 4.74 0.48 -9.81
CA HIS A 206 4.05 1.37 -10.75
C HIS A 206 5.04 2.25 -11.54
N THR A 207 6.20 1.67 -11.91
CA THR A 207 7.36 2.31 -12.54
C THR A 207 8.10 3.29 -11.60
N VAL A 208 9.12 3.97 -12.13
CA VAL A 208 9.86 4.99 -11.38
C VAL A 208 9.10 6.31 -11.37
N ASN A 209 8.70 6.83 -12.55
CA ASN A 209 8.18 8.19 -12.73
C ASN A 209 6.77 8.25 -13.34
N HIS A 210 6.09 7.12 -13.49
CA HIS A 210 4.75 7.04 -14.06
C HIS A 210 4.63 7.57 -15.52
N PRO A 211 5.55 7.24 -16.42
CA PRO A 211 5.44 7.70 -17.82
C PRO A 211 4.41 6.89 -18.62
N ASP A 212 3.98 7.46 -19.74
CA ASP A 212 3.29 6.68 -20.77
C ASP A 212 4.29 5.74 -21.45
N LEU A 213 4.35 4.48 -21.01
CA LEU A 213 5.31 3.49 -21.52
C LEU A 213 5.12 3.21 -23.02
N SER A 214 3.89 3.35 -23.54
CA SER A 214 3.61 3.08 -24.95
C SER A 214 4.35 4.01 -25.92
N THR A 215 4.79 5.16 -25.44
CA THR A 215 5.50 6.19 -26.19
C THR A 215 6.99 6.30 -25.89
N GLN A 216 7.47 5.55 -24.86
CA GLN A 216 8.87 5.58 -24.45
C GLN A 216 9.74 4.67 -25.33
N SER A 217 11.02 5.02 -25.46
CA SER A 217 12.02 4.10 -26.05
C SER A 217 12.21 2.87 -25.15
N ASP A 218 12.70 1.78 -25.74
CA ASP A 218 12.99 0.55 -24.99
C ASP A 218 13.98 0.78 -23.84
N ASP A 219 14.99 1.63 -24.01
CA ASP A 219 15.96 1.97 -22.98
C ASP A 219 15.29 2.72 -21.81
N SER A 220 14.40 3.68 -22.13
CA SER A 220 13.63 4.40 -21.10
C SER A 220 12.68 3.46 -20.37
N GLN A 221 11.95 2.61 -21.08
CA GLN A 221 11.07 1.61 -20.47
C GLN A 221 11.85 0.63 -19.59
N ASN A 222 13.02 0.16 -20.05
CA ASN A 222 13.87 -0.75 -19.28
C ASN A 222 14.32 -0.11 -17.97
N THR A 223 14.65 1.18 -17.97
CA THR A 223 14.99 1.94 -16.75
C THR A 223 13.78 2.06 -15.83
N GLU A 224 12.64 2.51 -16.33
CA GLU A 224 11.41 2.70 -15.55
C GLU A 224 10.92 1.41 -14.89
N ILE A 225 10.94 0.31 -15.62
CA ILE A 225 10.48 -1.01 -15.19
C ILE A 225 11.52 -1.66 -14.26
N GLY A 226 12.80 -1.65 -14.64
CA GLY A 226 13.86 -2.36 -13.91
C GLY A 226 14.28 -1.68 -12.61
N GLU A 227 14.40 -0.34 -12.61
CA GLU A 227 14.82 0.39 -11.41
C GLU A 227 13.73 0.42 -10.34
N SER A 228 12.44 0.51 -10.73
CA SER A 228 11.34 0.44 -9.77
C SER A 228 11.28 -0.92 -9.05
N LYS A 229 11.45 -2.03 -9.77
CA LYS A 229 11.57 -3.35 -9.18
C LYS A 229 12.75 -3.40 -8.20
N SER A 230 13.92 -3.00 -8.67
CA SER A 230 15.15 -3.04 -7.87
C SER A 230 15.06 -2.20 -6.59
N TRP A 231 14.35 -1.07 -6.65
CA TRP A 231 14.13 -0.22 -5.48
C TRP A 231 13.25 -0.90 -4.45
N LEU A 232 12.11 -1.47 -4.86
CA LEU A 232 11.19 -2.20 -3.97
C LEU A 232 11.84 -3.44 -3.37
N ASP A 233 12.57 -4.21 -4.19
CA ASP A 233 13.27 -5.42 -3.73
C ASP A 233 14.29 -5.08 -2.64
N ARG A 234 15.07 -4.00 -2.82
CA ARG A 234 16.01 -3.54 -1.78
C ARG A 234 15.32 -3.00 -0.55
N LEU A 235 14.23 -2.22 -0.72
CA LEU A 235 13.52 -1.59 0.40
C LEU A 235 12.89 -2.61 1.34
N LEU A 236 12.30 -3.67 0.78
CA LEU A 236 11.47 -4.64 1.50
C LEU A 236 12.11 -6.03 1.64
N GLY A 237 13.23 -6.28 0.96
CA GLY A 237 13.86 -7.61 0.94
C GLY A 237 12.96 -8.66 0.27
N GLN A 238 12.25 -8.27 -0.78
CA GLN A 238 11.28 -9.11 -1.50
C GLN A 238 11.72 -9.39 -2.94
N ASP A 239 10.98 -10.24 -3.65
CA ASP A 239 10.96 -10.31 -5.11
C ASP A 239 9.66 -9.64 -5.61
N THR A 240 9.76 -8.44 -6.19
CA THR A 240 8.62 -7.71 -6.74
C THR A 240 8.16 -8.41 -8.02
N ILE A 241 6.96 -8.98 -8.03
CA ILE A 241 6.50 -9.87 -9.10
C ILE A 241 5.41 -9.25 -9.99
N ALA A 242 4.80 -8.14 -9.59
CA ALA A 242 3.74 -7.49 -10.35
C ALA A 242 4.09 -6.05 -10.73
N LEU A 243 3.70 -5.65 -11.93
CA LEU A 243 3.82 -4.30 -12.48
C LEU A 243 2.42 -3.78 -12.83
N ALA A 244 2.05 -2.60 -12.36
CA ALA A 244 0.91 -1.88 -12.91
C ALA A 244 1.43 -0.90 -13.98
N TYR A 245 0.88 -0.97 -15.18
CA TYR A 245 1.26 -0.02 -16.23
C TYR A 245 0.64 1.35 -15.97
N PRO A 246 1.43 2.44 -15.95
CA PRO A 246 0.92 3.80 -15.78
C PRO A 246 -0.23 4.11 -16.74
N SER A 247 -1.38 4.51 -16.18
CA SER A 247 -2.62 4.76 -16.94
C SER A 247 -3.06 3.61 -17.84
N GLY A 248 -2.56 2.39 -17.62
CA GLY A 248 -2.78 1.22 -18.47
C GLY A 248 -2.13 1.32 -19.85
N ARG A 249 -1.14 2.21 -20.04
CA ARG A 249 -0.49 2.46 -21.34
C ARG A 249 0.81 1.69 -21.44
N TYR A 250 0.83 0.75 -22.36
CA TYR A 250 1.96 -0.14 -22.63
C TYR A 250 1.97 -0.55 -24.11
N ASN A 251 3.05 -1.19 -24.55
CA ASN A 251 3.19 -1.81 -25.86
C ASN A 251 3.88 -3.19 -25.73
N ASP A 252 4.14 -3.84 -26.85
CA ASP A 252 4.78 -5.17 -26.88
C ASP A 252 6.17 -5.15 -26.24
N SER A 253 6.93 -4.05 -26.36
CA SER A 253 8.23 -3.88 -25.68
C SER A 253 8.05 -3.85 -24.18
N SER A 254 7.04 -3.14 -23.66
CA SER A 254 6.75 -3.06 -22.23
C SER A 254 6.58 -4.45 -21.59
N GLN A 255 5.79 -5.33 -22.25
CA GLN A 255 5.56 -6.69 -21.77
C GLN A 255 6.86 -7.51 -21.74
N LYS A 256 7.64 -7.47 -22.83
CA LYS A 256 8.93 -8.18 -22.93
C LYS A 256 9.95 -7.68 -21.91
N LEU A 257 9.99 -6.37 -21.67
CA LEU A 257 10.89 -5.76 -20.71
C LEU A 257 10.47 -6.07 -19.26
N ALA A 258 9.17 -6.12 -18.97
CA ALA A 258 8.67 -6.56 -17.67
C ALA A 258 9.05 -8.03 -17.39
N GLU A 259 8.86 -8.92 -18.36
CA GLU A 259 9.30 -10.32 -18.26
C GLU A 259 10.82 -10.43 -18.06
N LYS A 260 11.60 -9.72 -18.87
CA LYS A 260 13.07 -9.70 -18.78
C LYS A 260 13.57 -9.15 -17.45
N ALA A 261 12.88 -8.16 -16.86
CA ALA A 261 13.18 -7.62 -15.54
C ALA A 261 12.83 -8.59 -14.38
N GLY A 262 12.12 -9.68 -14.68
CA GLY A 262 11.77 -10.71 -13.70
C GLY A 262 10.38 -10.57 -13.06
N TYR A 263 9.56 -9.61 -13.51
CA TYR A 263 8.14 -9.62 -13.13
C TYR A 263 7.49 -10.90 -13.63
N LYS A 264 6.46 -11.34 -12.91
CA LYS A 264 5.68 -12.54 -13.25
C LYS A 264 4.34 -12.20 -13.90
N MET A 265 3.87 -10.98 -13.67
CA MET A 265 2.61 -10.48 -14.23
C MET A 265 2.59 -8.96 -14.29
N ALA A 266 1.70 -8.44 -15.15
CA ALA A 266 1.40 -7.03 -15.19
C ALA A 266 -0.10 -6.78 -15.36
N VAL A 267 -0.60 -5.74 -14.67
CA VAL A 267 -2.00 -5.32 -14.70
C VAL A 267 -2.18 -4.05 -15.53
N THR A 268 -3.33 -3.95 -16.17
CA THR A 268 -3.71 -2.84 -17.04
C THR A 268 -4.89 -2.06 -16.46
N THR A 269 -5.42 -1.11 -17.21
CA THR A 269 -6.71 -0.46 -16.96
C THR A 269 -7.83 -1.00 -17.85
N ASN A 270 -7.59 -2.07 -18.60
CA ASN A 270 -8.63 -2.73 -19.39
C ASN A 270 -9.67 -3.31 -18.46
N GLU A 271 -10.95 -2.99 -18.72
CA GLU A 271 -12.06 -3.44 -17.90
C GLU A 271 -12.31 -4.94 -18.03
N GLY A 272 -12.60 -5.58 -16.91
CA GLY A 272 -13.05 -6.96 -16.85
C GLY A 272 -12.32 -7.79 -15.80
N LEU A 273 -12.71 -9.05 -15.70
CA LEU A 273 -12.06 -10.02 -14.83
C LEU A 273 -10.80 -10.54 -15.51
N ALA A 274 -9.71 -10.62 -14.74
CA ALA A 274 -8.47 -11.21 -15.25
C ALA A 274 -8.59 -12.71 -15.40
N SER A 275 -7.93 -13.25 -16.41
CA SER A 275 -7.74 -14.70 -16.58
C SER A 275 -6.42 -14.96 -17.33
N ALA A 276 -5.97 -16.20 -17.34
CA ALA A 276 -4.81 -16.59 -18.14
C ALA A 276 -4.96 -16.26 -19.64
N ASP A 277 -6.19 -16.15 -20.14
CA ASP A 277 -6.48 -15.82 -21.54
C ASP A 277 -6.08 -14.37 -21.91
N ASN A 278 -5.95 -13.47 -20.93
CA ASN A 278 -5.43 -12.12 -21.18
C ASN A 278 -3.93 -12.10 -21.48
N GLY A 279 -3.21 -13.19 -21.14
CA GLY A 279 -1.76 -13.17 -20.98
C GLY A 279 -1.35 -12.56 -19.63
N LEU A 280 -0.37 -13.15 -18.97
CA LEU A 280 0.03 -12.71 -17.62
C LEU A 280 0.56 -11.27 -17.57
N TYR A 281 0.98 -10.70 -18.68
CA TYR A 281 1.50 -9.33 -18.78
C TYR A 281 0.48 -8.32 -19.33
N ALA A 282 -0.83 -8.69 -19.39
CA ALA A 282 -1.89 -7.80 -19.84
C ALA A 282 -3.22 -8.04 -19.09
N LEU A 283 -3.14 -8.27 -17.79
CA LEU A 283 -4.29 -8.63 -16.96
C LEU A 283 -5.29 -7.49 -16.84
N ASN A 284 -6.57 -7.79 -17.06
CA ASN A 284 -7.67 -6.86 -16.89
C ASN A 284 -7.88 -6.53 -15.41
N ARG A 285 -8.46 -5.36 -15.13
CA ARG A 285 -8.91 -4.97 -13.79
C ARG A 285 -10.34 -4.45 -13.80
N VAL A 286 -10.97 -4.46 -12.65
CA VAL A 286 -12.27 -3.83 -12.40
C VAL A 286 -12.02 -2.46 -11.77
N ARG A 287 -12.33 -1.38 -12.49
CA ARG A 287 -12.23 -0.02 -11.96
C ARG A 287 -13.31 0.22 -10.92
N ILE A 288 -12.91 0.75 -9.78
CA ILE A 288 -13.83 1.15 -8.72
C ILE A 288 -14.02 2.66 -8.75
N LEU A 289 -15.27 3.08 -8.85
CA LEU A 289 -15.66 4.48 -8.85
C LEU A 289 -16.15 4.90 -7.43
N PRO A 290 -16.10 6.19 -7.09
CA PRO A 290 -16.61 6.69 -5.81
C PRO A 290 -18.09 6.38 -5.58
N THR A 291 -18.86 6.15 -6.64
CA THR A 291 -20.30 5.82 -6.61
C THR A 291 -20.58 4.31 -6.56
N THR A 292 -19.57 3.46 -6.69
CA THR A 292 -19.75 2.01 -6.61
C THR A 292 -20.23 1.62 -5.22
N THR A 293 -21.36 0.95 -5.12
CA THR A 293 -21.83 0.39 -3.85
C THR A 293 -21.26 -1.00 -3.60
N GLY A 294 -21.37 -1.51 -2.36
CA GLY A 294 -20.98 -2.89 -2.05
C GLY A 294 -21.75 -3.91 -2.91
N ASP A 295 -23.03 -3.69 -3.14
CA ASP A 295 -23.86 -4.59 -3.97
C ASP A 295 -23.47 -4.50 -5.45
N ASP A 296 -23.20 -3.31 -5.99
CA ASP A 296 -22.70 -3.13 -7.35
C ASP A 296 -21.39 -3.87 -7.54
N LEU A 297 -20.46 -3.74 -6.57
CA LEU A 297 -19.20 -4.43 -6.57
C LEU A 297 -19.39 -5.95 -6.66
N ILE A 298 -20.19 -6.53 -5.76
CA ILE A 298 -20.42 -7.99 -5.72
C ILE A 298 -21.04 -8.48 -7.04
N ASN A 299 -22.00 -7.73 -7.60
CA ASN A 299 -22.64 -8.08 -8.87
C ASN A 299 -21.65 -8.02 -10.05
N THR A 300 -20.75 -7.02 -10.04
CA THR A 300 -19.76 -6.84 -11.12
C THR A 300 -18.70 -7.94 -11.14
N ILE A 301 -18.30 -8.44 -9.98
CA ILE A 301 -17.20 -9.41 -9.87
C ILE A 301 -17.64 -10.88 -9.81
N ALA A 302 -18.95 -11.14 -9.82
CA ALA A 302 -19.48 -12.50 -9.83
C ALA A 302 -19.17 -13.23 -11.17
N TRP A 303 -18.76 -14.52 -11.11
CA TRP A 303 -18.42 -15.35 -12.29
C TRP A 303 -18.64 -16.85 -12.06
#